data_b6b6b003aac423ed5936d0cd537ccb8d
#
_entry.id   b6b6b003aac423ed5936d0cd537ccb8d
#
_cell.length_a   1.000
_cell.length_b   1.000
_cell.length_c   1.000
_cell.angle_alpha   90.00
_cell.angle_beta   90.00
_cell.angle_gamma   90.00
#
_symmetry.space_group_name_H-M   'P 1'
#
loop_
_entity.id
_entity.type
_entity.pdbx_description
1 polymer ?
#
loop_
_entity_poly.entity_id
_entity_poly.type
_entity_poly.pdbx_seq_one_letter_code
_entity_poly.pdbx_strand_id
1 'polypeptide(L)'
;MNEHTNNSISEWASWPLEREVVIARVVNADRVTAFRAWTDPSQIVQWFGPDGFLIETHEIDIRAGGLWRFDMVAPDGTRYSNRMAFLRVEAPNLIEVTHGTDADDDPDRFRMLVTFDEQDNGKTVVTLRQMHPTPERRATVIGFGAVEYGAQTLGKLADHVANAPRVADANG
;
A
#
# COMPACT_ATOMS: atom_id res chain seq x y z
N MET A 1 -6.55 20.18 21.68
CA MET A 1 -6.34 18.98 22.50
C MET A 1 -6.50 17.74 21.62
N ASN A 2 -5.45 16.96 21.54
CA ASN A 2 -5.31 15.89 20.55
C ASN A 2 -5.88 14.56 21.06
N GLU A 3 -7.18 14.39 21.05
CA GLU A 3 -7.81 13.10 21.35
C GLU A 3 -7.94 12.17 20.15
N HIS A 4 -7.63 12.64 18.92
CA HIS A 4 -7.81 11.82 17.71
C HIS A 4 -6.63 10.90 17.38
N THR A 5 -5.46 11.09 18.00
CA THR A 5 -4.26 10.27 17.69
C THR A 5 -4.21 8.94 18.44
N ASN A 6 -4.92 8.83 19.56
CA ASN A 6 -4.86 7.64 20.42
C ASN A 6 -5.85 6.53 19.99
N ASN A 7 -6.89 6.87 19.23
CA ASN A 7 -7.93 5.91 18.87
C ASN A 7 -7.54 5.01 17.68
N SER A 8 -6.66 5.51 16.79
CA SER A 8 -6.25 4.74 15.62
C SER A 8 -5.28 3.60 15.96
N ILE A 9 -4.35 3.83 16.88
CA ILE A 9 -3.37 2.80 17.30
C ILE A 9 -4.08 1.67 18.08
N SER A 10 -5.06 2.00 18.91
CA SER A 10 -5.82 1.00 19.66
C SER A 10 -6.70 0.12 18.77
N GLU A 11 -7.25 0.67 17.69
CA GLU A 11 -8.05 -0.09 16.73
C GLU A 11 -7.21 -1.16 16.01
N TRP A 12 -6.01 -0.78 15.55
CA TRP A 12 -5.09 -1.70 14.87
C TRP A 12 -4.53 -2.78 15.79
N ALA A 13 -4.29 -2.44 17.06
CA ALA A 13 -3.83 -3.40 18.07
C ALA A 13 -4.84 -4.50 18.37
N SER A 14 -6.12 -4.28 18.06
CA SER A 14 -7.21 -5.23 18.28
C SER A 14 -7.54 -6.09 17.07
N TRP A 15 -6.82 -5.95 15.95
CA TRP A 15 -7.09 -6.76 14.75
C TRP A 15 -6.77 -8.23 15.01
N PRO A 16 -7.68 -9.15 14.64
CA PRO A 16 -7.45 -10.58 14.81
C PRO A 16 -6.28 -11.05 13.93
N LEU A 17 -5.27 -11.63 14.55
CA LEU A 17 -4.07 -12.11 13.86
C LEU A 17 -4.37 -13.18 12.81
N GLU A 18 -5.39 -13.99 13.04
CA GLU A 18 -5.82 -15.02 12.10
C GLU A 18 -6.40 -14.48 10.79
N ARG A 19 -6.68 -13.18 10.73
CA ARG A 19 -7.17 -12.50 9.53
C ARG A 19 -6.12 -11.58 8.90
N GLU A 20 -5.00 -11.38 9.57
CA GLU A 20 -4.00 -10.38 9.18
C GLU A 20 -2.86 -11.00 8.36
N VAL A 21 -2.42 -10.27 7.31
CA VAL A 21 -1.17 -10.51 6.60
C VAL A 21 -0.31 -9.26 6.74
N VAL A 22 0.93 -9.43 7.22
CA VAL A 22 1.88 -8.31 7.41
C VAL A 22 3.12 -8.56 6.56
N ILE A 23 3.49 -7.56 5.77
CA ILE A 23 4.70 -7.56 4.95
C ILE A 23 5.40 -6.24 5.21
N ALA A 24 6.70 -6.28 5.50
CA ALA A 24 7.48 -5.08 5.75
C ALA A 24 8.80 -5.12 4.98
N ARG A 25 9.30 -3.92 4.65
CA ARG A 25 10.60 -3.75 4.01
C ARG A 25 11.23 -2.44 4.42
N VAL A 26 12.53 -2.46 4.66
CA VAL A 26 13.35 -1.24 4.80
C VAL A 26 13.69 -0.72 3.40
N VAL A 27 13.38 0.54 3.14
CA VAL A 27 13.72 1.22 1.90
C VAL A 27 14.79 2.29 2.14
N ASN A 28 15.67 2.51 1.17
CA ASN A 28 16.76 3.48 1.27
C ASN A 28 16.28 4.86 0.82
N ALA A 29 15.37 5.42 1.56
CA ALA A 29 14.83 6.76 1.36
C ALA A 29 14.24 7.28 2.68
N ASP A 30 14.17 8.60 2.82
CA ASP A 30 13.46 9.22 3.94
C ASP A 30 11.95 8.96 3.84
N ARG A 31 11.27 9.18 4.95
CA ARG A 31 9.83 8.91 5.08
C ARG A 31 8.99 9.73 4.11
N VAL A 32 9.34 11.00 3.90
CA VAL A 32 8.61 11.89 2.99
C VAL A 32 8.71 11.39 1.55
N THR A 33 9.90 10.96 1.12
CA THR A 33 10.14 10.39 -0.21
C THR A 33 9.37 9.09 -0.40
N ALA A 34 9.42 8.19 0.57
CA ALA A 34 8.69 6.92 0.53
C ALA A 34 7.17 7.14 0.51
N PHE A 35 6.66 8.03 1.33
CA PHE A 35 5.24 8.38 1.36
C PHE A 35 4.78 8.99 0.03
N ARG A 36 5.58 9.89 -0.55
CA ARG A 36 5.26 10.51 -1.84
C ARG A 36 5.20 9.49 -2.98
N ALA A 37 6.05 8.47 -2.97
CA ALA A 37 6.00 7.40 -3.95
C ALA A 37 4.64 6.66 -3.97
N TRP A 38 3.96 6.60 -2.84
CA TRP A 38 2.62 6.02 -2.70
C TRP A 38 1.49 6.98 -3.04
N THR A 39 1.69 8.28 -2.85
CA THR A 39 0.60 9.28 -2.93
C THR A 39 0.65 10.14 -4.18
N ASP A 40 1.75 10.14 -4.90
CA ASP A 40 1.86 10.80 -6.20
C ASP A 40 1.34 9.87 -7.29
N PRO A 41 0.23 10.23 -7.99
CA PRO A 41 -0.33 9.41 -9.06
C PRO A 41 0.66 9.06 -10.17
N SER A 42 1.59 9.95 -10.48
CA SER A 42 2.60 9.71 -11.51
C SER A 42 3.67 8.70 -11.08
N GLN A 43 3.86 8.51 -9.79
CA GLN A 43 4.84 7.59 -9.24
C GLN A 43 4.26 6.19 -8.99
N ILE A 44 3.12 6.11 -8.29
CA ILE A 44 2.55 4.81 -7.88
C ILE A 44 2.29 3.88 -9.06
N VAL A 45 1.89 4.43 -10.20
CA VAL A 45 1.63 3.65 -11.43
C VAL A 45 2.89 3.03 -12.03
N GLN A 46 4.07 3.50 -11.65
CA GLN A 46 5.34 3.00 -12.18
C GLN A 46 5.84 1.74 -11.45
N TRP A 47 5.51 1.58 -10.17
CA TRP A 47 6.08 0.51 -9.37
C TRP A 47 5.06 -0.42 -8.72
N PHE A 48 3.78 -0.01 -8.57
CA PHE A 48 2.79 -0.81 -7.86
C PHE A 48 2.52 -2.15 -8.55
N GLY A 49 2.24 -3.18 -7.74
CA GLY A 49 1.92 -4.52 -8.20
C GLY A 49 3.12 -5.50 -8.19
N PRO A 50 2.85 -6.80 -8.38
CA PRO A 50 3.89 -7.82 -8.42
C PRO A 50 4.85 -7.65 -9.59
N ASP A 51 5.95 -8.39 -9.56
CA ASP A 51 6.95 -8.40 -10.65
C ASP A 51 6.30 -8.77 -11.98
N GLY A 52 6.63 -7.99 -13.02
CA GLY A 52 6.13 -8.22 -14.38
C GLY A 52 4.72 -7.73 -14.65
N PHE A 53 3.98 -7.26 -13.64
CA PHE A 53 2.66 -6.67 -13.84
C PHE A 53 2.79 -5.20 -14.25
N LEU A 54 1.89 -4.77 -15.13
CA LEU A 54 1.71 -3.36 -15.52
C LEU A 54 0.42 -2.83 -14.93
N ILE A 55 0.40 -1.52 -14.68
CA ILE A 55 -0.79 -0.83 -14.16
C ILE A 55 -1.40 0.03 -15.26
N GLU A 56 -2.69 -0.18 -15.51
CA GLU A 56 -3.50 0.70 -16.34
C GLU A 56 -4.55 1.38 -15.46
N THR A 57 -4.40 2.68 -15.28
CA THR A 57 -5.29 3.48 -14.42
C THR A 57 -6.48 3.99 -15.22
N HIS A 58 -7.69 3.79 -14.68
CA HIS A 58 -8.93 4.36 -15.21
C HIS A 58 -9.31 5.64 -14.49
N GLU A 59 -9.10 5.70 -13.17
CA GLU A 59 -9.39 6.84 -12.32
C GLU A 59 -8.44 6.83 -11.13
N ILE A 60 -7.89 7.98 -10.76
CA ILE A 60 -7.02 8.09 -9.59
C ILE A 60 -7.19 9.44 -8.90
N ASP A 61 -7.53 9.38 -7.62
CA ASP A 61 -7.62 10.53 -6.71
C ASP A 61 -7.14 10.09 -5.32
N ILE A 62 -5.87 10.35 -5.02
CA ILE A 62 -5.24 9.88 -3.78
C ILE A 62 -5.42 10.93 -2.68
N ARG A 63 -6.56 10.86 -2.02
CA ARG A 63 -6.92 11.66 -0.85
C ARG A 63 -7.96 10.90 -0.02
N ALA A 64 -8.15 11.27 1.24
CA ALA A 64 -9.25 10.73 2.04
C ALA A 64 -10.59 10.94 1.29
N GLY A 65 -11.34 9.86 1.07
CA GLY A 65 -12.57 9.85 0.29
C GLY A 65 -12.36 9.67 -1.22
N GLY A 66 -11.12 9.63 -1.72
CA GLY A 66 -10.81 9.40 -3.14
C GLY A 66 -10.78 7.92 -3.50
N LEU A 67 -10.64 7.67 -4.80
CA LEU A 67 -10.61 6.32 -5.39
C LEU A 67 -9.41 6.17 -6.33
N TRP A 68 -8.93 4.94 -6.44
CA TRP A 68 -8.07 4.51 -7.53
C TRP A 68 -8.65 3.26 -8.16
N ARG A 69 -9.07 3.36 -9.42
CA ARG A 69 -9.56 2.26 -10.23
C ARG A 69 -8.55 1.93 -11.30
N PHE A 70 -8.13 0.70 -11.37
CA PHE A 70 -7.04 0.29 -12.27
C PHE A 70 -7.11 -1.20 -12.60
N ASP A 71 -6.49 -1.56 -13.70
CA ASP A 71 -6.21 -2.95 -14.03
C ASP A 71 -4.74 -3.27 -13.71
N MET A 72 -4.52 -4.41 -13.06
CA MET A 72 -3.20 -5.05 -13.06
C MET A 72 -3.16 -6.00 -14.26
N VAL A 73 -2.21 -5.76 -15.15
CA VAL A 73 -2.04 -6.56 -16.36
C VAL A 73 -0.85 -7.50 -16.17
N ALA A 74 -1.14 -8.80 -16.10
CA ALA A 74 -0.12 -9.84 -15.95
C ALA A 74 0.75 -9.99 -17.19
N PRO A 75 1.93 -10.63 -17.08
CA PRO A 75 2.81 -10.86 -18.24
C PRO A 75 2.17 -11.62 -19.40
N ASP A 76 1.17 -12.47 -19.13
CA ASP A 76 0.40 -13.21 -20.13
C ASP A 76 -0.75 -12.40 -20.74
N GLY A 77 -0.93 -11.14 -20.33
CA GLY A 77 -2.00 -10.26 -20.76
C GLY A 77 -3.30 -10.37 -19.97
N THR A 78 -3.38 -11.25 -18.98
CA THR A 78 -4.56 -11.36 -18.12
C THR A 78 -4.74 -10.07 -17.32
N ARG A 79 -5.98 -9.56 -17.29
CA ARG A 79 -6.35 -8.32 -16.62
C ARG A 79 -7.11 -8.61 -15.35
N TYR A 80 -6.70 -7.95 -14.29
CA TYR A 80 -7.35 -8.01 -12.98
C TYR A 80 -7.83 -6.61 -12.61
N SER A 81 -9.13 -6.39 -12.65
CA SER A 81 -9.74 -5.10 -12.29
C SER A 81 -9.66 -4.89 -10.79
N ASN A 82 -9.15 -3.75 -10.38
CA ASN A 82 -8.93 -3.40 -8.98
C ASN A 82 -9.55 -2.05 -8.63
N ARG A 83 -9.95 -1.92 -7.38
CA ARG A 83 -10.39 -0.66 -6.78
C ARG A 83 -9.79 -0.50 -5.40
N MET A 84 -9.18 0.65 -5.16
CA MET A 84 -8.83 1.13 -3.81
C MET A 84 -9.69 2.34 -3.46
N ALA A 85 -10.29 2.33 -2.28
CA ALA A 85 -10.93 3.51 -1.69
C ALA A 85 -10.07 4.00 -0.55
N PHE A 86 -9.65 5.27 -0.59
CA PHE A 86 -8.78 5.86 0.42
C PHE A 86 -9.61 6.33 1.61
N LEU A 87 -9.37 5.74 2.77
CA LEU A 87 -10.05 6.08 4.02
C LEU A 87 -9.28 7.17 4.77
N ARG A 88 -7.95 7.06 4.81
CA ARG A 88 -7.05 8.02 5.44
C ARG A 88 -5.78 8.19 4.62
N VAL A 89 -5.34 9.43 4.51
CA VAL A 89 -4.03 9.79 3.93
C VAL A 89 -3.41 10.83 4.86
N GLU A 90 -2.53 10.39 5.73
CA GLU A 90 -1.92 11.20 6.79
C GLU A 90 -0.42 11.31 6.55
N ALA A 91 -0.01 12.35 5.83
CA ALA A 91 1.38 12.60 5.48
C ALA A 91 2.25 12.93 6.71
N PRO A 92 3.44 12.38 6.79
CA PRO A 92 4.07 11.36 5.95
C PRO A 92 4.02 9.96 6.58
N ASN A 93 2.98 9.65 7.37
CA ASN A 93 2.98 8.55 8.32
C ASN A 93 2.17 7.33 7.87
N LEU A 94 1.02 7.56 7.21
CA LEU A 94 0.02 6.51 7.12
C LEU A 94 -0.92 6.70 5.93
N ILE A 95 -1.23 5.58 5.26
CA ILE A 95 -2.29 5.47 4.26
C ILE A 95 -3.16 4.27 4.65
N GLU A 96 -4.47 4.47 4.67
CA GLU A 96 -5.44 3.41 4.89
C GLU A 96 -6.42 3.35 3.74
N VAL A 97 -6.59 2.16 3.18
CA VAL A 97 -7.49 1.91 2.04
C VAL A 97 -8.33 0.66 2.27
N THR A 98 -9.45 0.58 1.56
CA THR A 98 -10.04 -0.71 1.22
C THR A 98 -9.59 -1.09 -0.18
N HIS A 99 -9.29 -2.36 -0.42
CA HIS A 99 -8.81 -2.88 -1.69
C HIS A 99 -9.60 -4.13 -2.07
N GLY A 100 -9.99 -4.22 -3.32
CA GLY A 100 -10.71 -5.36 -3.86
C GLY A 100 -10.86 -5.25 -5.38
N THR A 101 -11.74 -6.07 -5.94
CA THR A 101 -12.12 -5.95 -7.34
C THR A 101 -12.88 -4.66 -7.60
N ASP A 102 -12.93 -4.22 -8.84
CA ASP A 102 -13.68 -3.02 -9.23
C ASP A 102 -15.19 -3.34 -9.34
N ALA A 103 -15.77 -3.71 -8.22
CA ALA A 103 -17.19 -4.01 -8.03
C ALA A 103 -17.66 -3.44 -6.69
N ASP A 104 -18.93 -3.03 -6.61
CA ASP A 104 -19.46 -2.40 -5.40
C ASP A 104 -19.67 -3.39 -4.26
N ASP A 105 -19.94 -4.65 -4.58
CA ASP A 105 -20.32 -5.71 -3.65
C ASP A 105 -19.29 -6.83 -3.52
N ASP A 106 -18.01 -6.53 -3.70
CA ASP A 106 -16.95 -7.52 -3.54
C ASP A 106 -16.88 -8.03 -2.08
N PRO A 107 -17.25 -9.30 -1.81
CA PRO A 107 -17.23 -9.85 -0.46
C PRO A 107 -15.81 -10.11 0.07
N ASP A 108 -14.83 -10.14 -0.81
CA ASP A 108 -13.43 -10.42 -0.50
C ASP A 108 -12.60 -9.15 -0.29
N ARG A 109 -13.23 -7.97 -0.40
CA ARG A 109 -12.57 -6.70 -0.15
C ARG A 109 -11.94 -6.67 1.23
N PHE A 110 -10.69 -6.23 1.28
CA PHE A 110 -9.92 -6.17 2.52
C PHE A 110 -9.48 -4.75 2.85
N ARG A 111 -9.18 -4.51 4.11
CA ARG A 111 -8.55 -3.27 4.58
C ARG A 111 -7.04 -3.40 4.49
N MET A 112 -6.37 -2.34 4.07
CA MET A 112 -4.91 -2.28 4.03
C MET A 112 -4.44 -1.00 4.69
N LEU A 113 -3.48 -1.15 5.60
CA LEU A 113 -2.77 -0.05 6.24
C LEU A 113 -1.32 -0.06 5.77
N VAL A 114 -0.86 1.07 5.27
CA VAL A 114 0.55 1.30 4.94
C VAL A 114 1.11 2.30 5.93
N THR A 115 2.16 1.92 6.65
CA THR A 115 2.84 2.81 7.58
C THR A 115 4.28 3.05 7.15
N PHE A 116 4.80 4.24 7.49
CA PHE A 116 6.12 4.72 7.11
C PHE A 116 6.85 5.14 8.37
N ASP A 117 7.77 4.30 8.84
CA ASP A 117 8.50 4.50 10.09
C ASP A 117 9.96 4.79 9.79
N GLU A 118 10.36 6.06 9.96
CA GLU A 118 11.72 6.51 9.69
C GLU A 118 12.70 5.95 10.74
N GLN A 119 13.88 5.57 10.25
CA GLN A 119 14.99 5.14 11.07
C GLN A 119 16.07 6.21 11.12
N ASP A 120 16.91 6.21 12.16
CA ASP A 120 17.95 7.24 12.37
C ASP A 120 18.98 7.35 11.23
N ASN A 121 19.10 6.32 10.41
CA ASN A 121 20.05 6.28 9.29
C ASN A 121 19.48 6.82 7.96
N GLY A 122 18.38 7.55 7.98
CA GLY A 122 17.72 8.07 6.77
C GLY A 122 17.00 7.03 5.93
N LYS A 123 16.74 5.87 6.50
CA LYS A 123 15.94 4.81 5.89
C LYS A 123 14.55 4.78 6.51
N THR A 124 13.62 4.15 5.81
CA THR A 124 12.23 4.03 6.24
C THR A 124 11.79 2.56 6.22
N VAL A 125 11.13 2.12 7.27
CA VAL A 125 10.41 0.85 7.27
C VAL A 125 9.02 1.10 6.71
N VAL A 126 8.71 0.48 5.58
CA VAL A 126 7.37 0.49 4.99
C VAL A 126 6.70 -0.83 5.34
N THR A 127 5.55 -0.75 6.00
CA THR A 127 4.78 -1.91 6.44
C THR A 127 3.42 -1.93 5.77
N LEU A 128 3.10 -3.03 5.10
CA LEU A 128 1.76 -3.34 4.60
C LEU A 128 1.07 -4.28 5.58
N ARG A 129 -0.06 -3.85 6.11
CA ARG A 129 -0.92 -4.69 6.95
C ARG A 129 -2.25 -4.87 6.23
N GLN A 130 -2.60 -6.11 5.95
CA GLN A 130 -3.85 -6.47 5.27
C GLN A 130 -4.77 -7.20 6.26
N MET A 131 -6.00 -6.71 6.41
CA MET A 131 -7.04 -7.36 7.19
C MET A 131 -8.06 -7.96 6.22
N HIS A 132 -8.06 -9.28 6.14
CA HIS A 132 -9.01 -10.02 5.30
C HIS A 132 -10.34 -10.24 6.02
N PRO A 133 -11.45 -10.46 5.27
CA PRO A 133 -12.79 -10.60 5.86
C PRO A 133 -12.90 -11.80 6.82
N THR A 134 -12.19 -12.90 6.51
CA THR A 134 -12.26 -14.14 7.29
C THR A 134 -10.89 -14.82 7.36
N PRO A 135 -10.64 -15.69 8.36
CA PRO A 135 -9.43 -16.52 8.39
C PRO A 135 -9.27 -17.41 7.16
N GLU A 136 -10.38 -17.92 6.62
CA GLU A 136 -10.41 -18.75 5.42
C GLU A 136 -9.96 -17.96 4.19
N ARG A 137 -10.42 -16.70 4.06
CA ARG A 137 -9.98 -15.82 2.96
C ARG A 137 -8.50 -15.49 3.09
N ARG A 138 -8.01 -15.22 4.30
CA ARG A 138 -6.58 -15.04 4.55
C ARG A 138 -5.77 -16.26 4.09
N ALA A 139 -6.20 -17.46 4.47
CA ALA A 139 -5.54 -18.70 4.05
C ALA A 139 -5.54 -18.86 2.53
N THR A 140 -6.65 -18.53 1.87
CA THR A 140 -6.79 -18.58 0.41
C THR A 140 -5.81 -17.61 -0.27
N VAL A 141 -5.73 -16.35 0.16
CA VAL A 141 -4.83 -15.37 -0.48
C VAL A 141 -3.36 -15.70 -0.24
N ILE A 142 -3.02 -16.26 0.92
CA ILE A 142 -1.66 -16.76 1.19
C ILE A 142 -1.32 -17.91 0.24
N GLY A 143 -2.26 -18.83 0.03
CA GLY A 143 -2.12 -19.95 -0.91
C GLY A 143 -1.91 -19.48 -2.36
N PHE A 144 -2.46 -18.33 -2.74
CA PHE A 144 -2.27 -17.72 -4.05
C PHE A 144 -0.99 -16.89 -4.17
N GLY A 145 -0.19 -16.76 -3.11
CA GLY A 145 1.07 -16.05 -3.12
C GLY A 145 1.02 -14.61 -2.62
N ALA A 146 0.03 -14.24 -1.80
CA ALA A 146 -0.12 -12.86 -1.32
C ALA A 146 1.13 -12.34 -0.60
N VAL A 147 1.85 -13.19 0.14
CA VAL A 147 3.08 -12.80 0.84
C VAL A 147 4.20 -12.49 -0.16
N GLU A 148 4.41 -13.38 -1.13
CA GLU A 148 5.45 -13.22 -2.16
C GLU A 148 5.15 -12.01 -3.05
N TYR A 149 3.90 -11.83 -3.47
CA TYR A 149 3.48 -10.70 -4.31
C TYR A 149 3.60 -9.37 -3.56
N GLY A 150 3.24 -9.34 -2.29
CA GLY A 150 3.44 -8.16 -1.45
C GLY A 150 4.92 -7.82 -1.27
N ALA A 151 5.77 -8.82 -1.08
CA ALA A 151 7.21 -8.64 -0.98
C ALA A 151 7.79 -8.11 -2.30
N GLN A 152 7.33 -8.61 -3.45
CA GLN A 152 7.72 -8.11 -4.78
C GLN A 152 7.30 -6.65 -4.97
N THR A 153 6.07 -6.30 -4.59
CA THR A 153 5.57 -4.93 -4.65
C THR A 153 6.43 -3.98 -3.84
N LEU A 154 6.76 -4.34 -2.59
CA LEU A 154 7.67 -3.53 -1.76
C LEU A 154 9.09 -3.52 -2.29
N GLY A 155 9.54 -4.57 -2.97
CA GLY A 155 10.83 -4.61 -3.67
C GLY A 155 10.89 -3.58 -4.80
N LYS A 156 9.84 -3.48 -5.60
CA LYS A 156 9.70 -2.48 -6.67
C LYS A 156 9.63 -1.06 -6.11
N LEU A 157 8.92 -0.85 -5.00
CA LEU A 157 8.95 0.42 -4.28
C LEU A 157 10.39 0.77 -3.84
N ALA A 158 11.10 -0.18 -3.25
CA ALA A 158 12.48 0.03 -2.79
C ALA A 158 13.40 0.46 -3.94
N ASP A 159 13.30 -0.16 -5.10
CA ASP A 159 14.07 0.20 -6.29
C ASP A 159 13.69 1.60 -6.81
N HIS A 160 12.39 1.90 -6.83
CA HIS A 160 11.86 3.18 -7.27
C HIS A 160 12.39 4.35 -6.41
N VAL A 161 12.30 4.23 -5.08
CA VAL A 161 12.72 5.30 -4.16
C VAL A 161 14.23 5.42 -4.04
N ALA A 162 14.99 4.35 -4.25
CA ALA A 162 16.45 4.39 -4.26
C ALA A 162 17.00 5.29 -5.38
N ASN A 163 16.27 5.43 -6.47
CA ASN A 163 16.61 6.25 -7.64
C ASN A 163 15.91 7.62 -7.64
N ALA A 164 15.04 7.89 -6.66
CA ALA A 164 14.34 9.17 -6.57
C ALA A 164 15.27 10.27 -6.01
N PRO A 165 15.13 11.54 -6.47
CA PRO A 165 15.81 12.66 -5.84
C PRO A 165 15.36 12.77 -4.38
N ARG A 166 16.32 12.90 -3.46
CA ARG A 166 15.99 13.13 -2.03
C ARG A 166 15.40 14.52 -1.87
N VAL A 167 14.42 14.65 -0.97
CA VAL A 167 13.77 15.95 -0.69
C VAL A 167 14.79 16.98 -0.19
N ALA A 168 15.87 16.54 0.50
CA ALA A 168 16.96 17.40 0.93
C ALA A 168 17.78 17.96 -0.25
N ASP A 169 17.81 17.29 -1.39
CA ASP A 169 18.57 17.73 -2.58
C ASP A 169 17.79 18.73 -3.44
N ALA A 170 16.49 18.87 -3.19
CA ALA A 170 15.61 19.79 -3.93
C ALA A 170 15.71 21.25 -3.44
N ASN A 171 16.43 21.52 -2.32
CA ASN A 171 16.64 22.83 -1.72
C ASN A 171 18.09 23.33 -1.85
N GLY A 172 18.86 22.72 -2.72
CA GLY A 172 20.21 23.14 -3.04
C GLY A 172 20.31 24.08 -4.24
#